data_c747764a47a6bb9b2b9fb4f564333944
#
_entry.id   c747764a47a6bb9b2b9fb4f564333944
#
_cell.length_a   1.000
_cell.length_b   1.000
_cell.length_c   1.000
_cell.angle_alpha   90.00
_cell.angle_beta   90.00
_cell.angle_gamma   90.00
#
_symmetry.space_group_name_H-M   'P 1'
#
loop_
_entity.id
_entity.type
_entity.pdbx_description
1 polymer ?
#
loop_
_entity_poly.entity_id
_entity_poly.type
_entity_poly.pdbx_seq_one_letter_code
_entity_poly.pdbx_strand_id
1 'polypeptide(L)'
;MKWDIPSLEELEDPVWRCTACGNCKTAYDFGPPATYGEICPAGVEFGFDGNMASKGKIAFARGILKKDLEWTEEFVNDMYRCTICAGCQNQCELDHKPVIPEIMEAMRRKAVEDGVGPMPTQKVISQSMKSYNNPYQGPRRVRTDWTRPFKKAKKPIKNIMKQDAPILFY
;
A
#
# COMPACT_ATOMS: atom_id res chain seq x y z
N MET A 1 13.49 1.69 -13.00
CA MET A 1 12.46 0.63 -12.97
C MET A 1 11.12 1.34 -13.06
N LYS A 2 10.39 1.19 -14.15
CA LYS A 2 9.06 1.78 -14.32
C LYS A 2 8.09 0.77 -13.71
N TRP A 3 7.50 1.10 -12.58
CA TRP A 3 6.45 0.30 -11.99
C TRP A 3 5.20 0.54 -12.83
N ASP A 4 4.89 -0.40 -13.70
CA ASP A 4 3.70 -0.33 -14.55
C ASP A 4 2.57 -1.03 -13.79
N ILE A 5 1.90 -0.28 -12.93
CA ILE A 5 0.70 -0.75 -12.24
C ILE A 5 -0.41 -0.81 -13.30
N PRO A 6 -1.05 -1.95 -13.53
CA PRO A 6 -2.15 -2.04 -14.49
C PRO A 6 -3.30 -1.12 -14.10
N SER A 7 -4.09 -0.68 -15.06
CA SER A 7 -5.32 0.05 -14.79
C SER A 7 -6.38 -0.89 -14.17
N LEU A 8 -7.39 -0.32 -13.53
CA LEU A 8 -8.47 -1.14 -12.95
C LEU A 8 -9.26 -1.86 -14.04
N GLU A 9 -9.40 -1.24 -15.20
CA GLU A 9 -10.07 -1.80 -16.38
C GLU A 9 -9.31 -3.00 -16.95
N GLU A 10 -7.97 -2.98 -16.94
CA GLU A 10 -7.15 -4.14 -17.35
C GLU A 10 -7.26 -5.31 -16.37
N LEU A 11 -7.67 -5.06 -15.13
CA LEU A 11 -7.91 -6.08 -14.11
C LEU A 11 -9.39 -6.46 -13.97
N GLU A 12 -10.25 -6.09 -14.91
CA GLU A 12 -11.69 -6.37 -14.83
C GLU A 12 -11.97 -7.85 -14.69
N ASP A 13 -11.39 -8.72 -15.53
CA ASP A 13 -11.61 -10.17 -15.45
C ASP A 13 -11.18 -10.76 -14.09
N PRO A 14 -9.98 -10.52 -13.55
CA PRO A 14 -9.64 -10.94 -12.21
C PRO A 14 -10.58 -10.42 -11.11
N VAL A 15 -11.05 -9.20 -11.22
CA VAL A 15 -12.02 -8.61 -10.28
C VAL A 15 -13.32 -9.41 -10.26
N TRP A 16 -13.79 -9.86 -11.43
CA TRP A 16 -15.02 -10.66 -11.54
C TRP A 16 -14.88 -12.10 -11.05
N ARG A 17 -13.69 -12.67 -11.00
CA ARG A 17 -13.45 -14.04 -10.51
C ARG A 17 -13.63 -14.19 -8.99
N CYS A 18 -13.65 -13.12 -8.22
CA CYS A 18 -13.87 -13.18 -6.78
C CYS A 18 -15.30 -13.63 -6.45
N THR A 19 -15.46 -14.77 -5.81
CA THR A 19 -16.79 -15.31 -5.39
C THR A 19 -17.30 -14.71 -4.09
N ALA A 20 -16.59 -13.76 -3.50
CA ALA A 20 -16.91 -13.13 -2.21
C ALA A 20 -17.04 -14.14 -1.04
N CYS A 21 -16.31 -15.27 -1.07
CA CYS A 21 -16.37 -16.33 -0.06
C CYS A 21 -15.95 -15.87 1.36
N GLY A 22 -15.06 -14.86 1.47
CA GLY A 22 -14.63 -14.33 2.76
C GLY A 22 -13.36 -14.96 3.35
N ASN A 23 -12.76 -16.00 2.74
CA ASN A 23 -11.54 -16.65 3.22
C ASN A 23 -10.36 -15.66 3.41
N CYS A 24 -10.36 -14.56 2.66
CA CYS A 24 -9.35 -13.52 2.77
C CYS A 24 -9.37 -12.72 4.09
N LYS A 25 -10.35 -12.95 4.96
CA LYS A 25 -10.46 -12.26 6.25
C LYS A 25 -9.69 -12.98 7.36
N THR A 26 -9.67 -14.31 7.32
CA THR A 26 -9.19 -15.14 8.41
C THR A 26 -8.21 -16.20 7.92
N ALA A 27 -7.17 -16.48 8.71
CA ALA A 27 -6.38 -17.69 8.60
C ALA A 27 -6.98 -18.75 9.49
N TYR A 28 -7.07 -19.96 8.98
CA TYR A 28 -7.49 -21.12 9.76
C TYR A 28 -6.26 -21.97 10.09
N ASP A 29 -6.05 -22.18 11.39
CA ASP A 29 -5.06 -23.14 11.87
C ASP A 29 -5.74 -24.48 12.17
N PHE A 30 -5.40 -25.50 11.39
CA PHE A 30 -5.92 -26.84 11.54
C PHE A 30 -5.20 -27.67 12.61
N GLY A 31 -4.18 -27.09 13.26
CA GLY A 31 -3.52 -27.72 14.40
C GLY A 31 -4.43 -27.79 15.63
N PRO A 32 -4.17 -28.72 16.56
CA PRO A 32 -4.94 -28.80 17.82
C PRO A 32 -4.39 -27.80 18.88
N PRO A 33 -5.23 -26.93 19.47
CA PRO A 33 -6.63 -26.72 19.15
C PRO A 33 -6.78 -25.86 17.89
N ALA A 34 -7.75 -26.21 17.02
CA ALA A 34 -8.03 -25.42 15.82
C ALA A 34 -8.43 -23.99 16.20
N THR A 35 -7.77 -23.01 15.60
CA THR A 35 -7.97 -21.60 15.89
C THR A 35 -8.18 -20.79 14.61
N TYR A 36 -8.85 -19.65 14.76
CA TYR A 36 -8.94 -18.66 13.70
C TYR A 36 -8.05 -17.47 14.03
N GLY A 37 -7.20 -17.10 13.09
CA GLY A 37 -6.46 -15.86 13.14
C GLY A 37 -7.04 -14.84 12.16
N GLU A 38 -7.13 -13.59 12.56
CA GLU A 38 -7.48 -12.50 11.65
C GLU A 38 -6.25 -12.10 10.84
N ILE A 39 -6.38 -12.05 9.50
CA ILE A 39 -5.24 -11.82 8.61
C ILE A 39 -5.08 -10.35 8.27
N CYS A 40 -6.20 -9.64 8.09
CA CYS A 40 -6.16 -8.27 7.61
C CYS A 40 -5.80 -7.30 8.73
N PRO A 41 -4.58 -6.70 8.75
CA PRO A 41 -4.22 -5.75 9.81
C PRO A 41 -5.16 -4.54 9.88
N ALA A 42 -5.64 -4.07 8.73
CA ALA A 42 -6.64 -3.02 8.71
C ALA A 42 -7.99 -3.47 9.27
N GLY A 43 -8.37 -4.74 9.09
CA GLY A 43 -9.58 -5.31 9.69
C GLY A 43 -9.47 -5.42 11.20
N VAL A 44 -8.31 -5.84 11.71
CA VAL A 44 -8.06 -5.92 13.16
C VAL A 44 -8.15 -4.54 13.83
N GLU A 45 -7.56 -3.53 13.21
CA GLU A 45 -7.51 -2.17 13.77
C GLU A 45 -8.83 -1.39 13.63
N PHE A 46 -9.51 -1.52 12.48
CA PHE A 46 -10.68 -0.68 12.14
C PHE A 46 -12.00 -1.45 12.10
N GLY A 47 -11.98 -2.74 12.39
CA GLY A 47 -13.13 -3.63 12.29
C GLY A 47 -13.26 -4.32 10.93
N PHE A 48 -13.90 -5.49 10.94
CA PHE A 48 -14.17 -6.29 9.72
C PHE A 48 -15.56 -5.99 9.16
N ASP A 49 -15.80 -4.74 8.84
CA ASP A 49 -16.99 -4.37 8.08
C ASP A 49 -16.89 -4.83 6.59
N GLY A 50 -17.87 -4.46 5.78
CA GLY A 50 -17.99 -4.97 4.41
C GLY A 50 -16.79 -4.68 3.50
N ASN A 51 -16.05 -3.61 3.76
CA ASN A 51 -14.98 -3.11 2.89
C ASN A 51 -13.55 -3.50 3.32
N MET A 52 -13.39 -4.18 4.45
CA MET A 52 -12.09 -4.70 4.87
C MET A 52 -11.73 -6.02 4.19
N ALA A 53 -10.42 -6.35 4.15
CA ALA A 53 -9.86 -7.43 3.37
C ALA A 53 -10.14 -7.29 1.86
N SER A 54 -9.71 -8.26 1.05
CA SER A 54 -9.87 -8.16 -0.40
C SER A 54 -11.33 -8.29 -0.85
N LYS A 55 -12.14 -9.09 -0.17
CA LYS A 55 -13.55 -9.30 -0.51
C LYS A 55 -14.32 -7.98 -0.68
N GLY A 56 -14.28 -7.13 0.34
CA GLY A 56 -14.99 -5.85 0.31
C GLY A 56 -14.43 -4.91 -0.75
N LYS A 57 -13.09 -4.77 -0.81
CA LYS A 57 -12.42 -3.90 -1.77
C LYS A 57 -12.65 -4.33 -3.23
N ILE A 58 -12.68 -5.63 -3.50
CA ILE A 58 -13.01 -6.14 -4.84
C ILE A 58 -14.49 -5.89 -5.17
N ALA A 59 -15.39 -5.98 -4.19
CA ALA A 59 -16.79 -5.60 -4.42
C ALA A 59 -16.93 -4.12 -4.80
N PHE A 60 -16.19 -3.22 -4.17
CA PHE A 60 -16.11 -1.82 -4.59
C PHE A 60 -15.50 -1.64 -5.97
N ALA A 61 -14.41 -2.38 -6.28
CA ALA A 61 -13.82 -2.36 -7.61
C ALA A 61 -14.85 -2.67 -8.70
N ARG A 62 -15.72 -3.67 -8.47
CA ARG A 62 -16.83 -3.99 -9.37
C ARG A 62 -17.81 -2.84 -9.53
N GLY A 63 -18.18 -2.21 -8.43
CA GLY A 63 -19.11 -1.08 -8.46
C GLY A 63 -18.56 0.12 -9.24
N ILE A 64 -17.26 0.41 -9.08
CA ILE A 64 -16.59 1.48 -9.83
C ILE A 64 -16.51 1.11 -11.33
N LEU A 65 -16.12 -0.12 -11.68
CA LEU A 65 -16.06 -0.60 -13.07
C LEU A 65 -17.42 -0.54 -13.78
N LYS A 66 -18.49 -0.93 -13.06
CA LYS A 66 -19.88 -0.84 -13.58
C LYS A 66 -20.43 0.58 -13.60
N LYS A 67 -19.77 1.54 -12.94
CA LYS A 67 -20.31 2.88 -12.69
C LYS A 67 -21.60 2.89 -11.84
N ASP A 68 -21.77 1.86 -11.02
CA ASP A 68 -22.89 1.73 -10.07
C ASP A 68 -22.60 2.41 -8.73
N LEU A 69 -21.30 2.67 -8.46
CA LEU A 69 -20.84 3.33 -7.23
C LEU A 69 -20.01 4.55 -7.57
N GLU A 70 -20.16 5.58 -6.75
CA GLU A 70 -19.33 6.76 -6.76
C GLU A 70 -18.32 6.71 -5.62
N TRP A 71 -17.20 7.44 -5.78
CA TRP A 71 -16.23 7.60 -4.72
C TRP A 71 -16.79 8.41 -3.57
N THR A 72 -16.70 7.88 -2.36
CA THR A 72 -16.94 8.63 -1.12
C THR A 72 -15.60 8.82 -0.38
N GLU A 73 -15.53 9.84 0.49
CA GLU A 73 -14.33 10.07 1.31
C GLU A 73 -14.02 8.87 2.19
N GLU A 74 -15.04 8.25 2.79
CA GLU A 74 -14.89 7.05 3.62
C GLU A 74 -14.32 5.89 2.82
N PHE A 75 -14.83 5.66 1.61
CA PHE A 75 -14.34 4.59 0.76
C PHE A 75 -12.88 4.82 0.35
N VAL A 76 -12.51 6.04 -0.02
CA VAL A 76 -11.11 6.40 -0.32
C VAL A 76 -10.23 6.13 0.92
N ASN A 77 -10.66 6.54 2.10
CA ASN A 77 -9.97 6.26 3.34
C ASN A 77 -9.75 4.76 3.56
N ASP A 78 -10.78 3.94 3.37
CA ASP A 78 -10.69 2.48 3.53
C ASP A 78 -9.75 1.83 2.52
N MET A 79 -9.71 2.34 1.30
CA MET A 79 -8.73 1.88 0.30
C MET A 79 -7.30 2.17 0.73
N TYR A 80 -7.07 3.33 1.36
CA TYR A 80 -5.72 3.71 1.82
C TYR A 80 -5.31 3.09 3.16
N ARG A 81 -6.24 2.60 3.98
CA ARG A 81 -5.95 1.79 5.18
C ARG A 81 -5.33 0.42 4.84
N CYS A 82 -5.54 -0.08 3.63
CA CYS A 82 -4.91 -1.33 3.19
C CYS A 82 -3.37 -1.18 3.15
N THR A 83 -2.65 -2.06 3.83
CA THR A 83 -1.18 -2.05 3.84
C THR A 83 -0.54 -2.77 2.65
N ILE A 84 -1.36 -3.35 1.77
CA ILE A 84 -0.92 -4.19 0.62
C ILE A 84 0.01 -5.32 1.09
N CYS A 85 -0.27 -5.90 2.25
CA CYS A 85 0.56 -6.93 2.87
C CYS A 85 0.47 -8.32 2.22
N ALA A 86 -0.38 -8.49 1.21
CA ALA A 86 -0.66 -9.76 0.51
C ALA A 86 -1.23 -10.90 1.39
N GLY A 87 -1.57 -10.66 2.67
CA GLY A 87 -2.17 -11.68 3.53
C GLY A 87 -3.44 -12.30 2.93
N CYS A 88 -4.32 -11.47 2.38
CA CYS A 88 -5.54 -11.92 1.69
C CYS A 88 -5.23 -12.74 0.42
N GLN A 89 -4.14 -12.44 -0.28
CA GLN A 89 -3.66 -13.22 -1.42
C GLN A 89 -3.28 -14.64 -0.97
N ASN A 90 -2.53 -14.76 0.12
CA ASN A 90 -2.09 -16.06 0.60
C ASN A 90 -3.26 -16.99 0.96
N GLN A 91 -4.37 -16.42 1.44
CA GLN A 91 -5.56 -17.19 1.83
C GLN A 91 -6.56 -17.43 0.69
N CYS A 92 -6.37 -16.79 -0.45
CA CYS A 92 -7.27 -16.97 -1.58
C CYS A 92 -6.97 -18.28 -2.31
N GLU A 93 -7.99 -19.07 -2.58
CA GLU A 93 -7.91 -20.32 -3.36
C GLU A 93 -8.37 -20.15 -4.83
N LEU A 94 -8.73 -18.93 -5.21
CA LEU A 94 -9.27 -18.64 -6.53
C LEU A 94 -8.18 -18.18 -7.50
N ASP A 95 -8.42 -18.30 -8.79
CA ASP A 95 -7.46 -18.03 -9.88
C ASP A 95 -6.96 -16.59 -9.92
N HIS A 96 -7.72 -15.63 -9.39
CA HIS A 96 -7.28 -14.23 -9.30
C HIS A 96 -6.31 -13.96 -8.14
N LYS A 97 -5.99 -14.97 -7.34
CA LYS A 97 -5.06 -14.89 -6.20
C LYS A 97 -3.79 -14.08 -6.51
N PRO A 98 -3.06 -14.33 -7.61
CA PRO A 98 -1.79 -13.65 -7.86
C PRO A 98 -1.88 -12.13 -8.00
N VAL A 99 -3.04 -11.62 -8.43
CA VAL A 99 -3.23 -10.19 -8.76
C VAL A 99 -4.03 -9.41 -7.71
N ILE A 100 -4.34 -10.00 -6.56
CA ILE A 100 -5.09 -9.28 -5.50
C ILE A 100 -4.39 -8.01 -5.04
N PRO A 101 -3.08 -7.98 -4.74
CA PRO A 101 -2.38 -6.74 -4.40
C PRO A 101 -2.44 -5.70 -5.52
N GLU A 102 -2.29 -6.13 -6.77
CA GLU A 102 -2.35 -5.27 -7.95
C GLU A 102 -3.74 -4.62 -8.11
N ILE A 103 -4.83 -5.35 -7.81
CA ILE A 103 -6.17 -4.78 -7.78
C ILE A 103 -6.26 -3.65 -6.74
N MET A 104 -5.64 -3.80 -5.56
CA MET A 104 -5.63 -2.76 -4.53
C MET A 104 -4.84 -1.52 -4.98
N GLU A 105 -3.73 -1.72 -5.67
CA GLU A 105 -2.93 -0.64 -6.24
C GLU A 105 -3.66 0.06 -7.39
N ALA A 106 -4.28 -0.71 -8.28
CA ALA A 106 -5.08 -0.19 -9.38
C ALA A 106 -6.28 0.65 -8.90
N MET A 107 -6.93 0.23 -7.82
CA MET A 107 -7.99 1.02 -7.18
C MET A 107 -7.46 2.38 -6.67
N ARG A 108 -6.27 2.42 -6.05
CA ARG A 108 -5.66 3.67 -5.61
C ARG A 108 -5.25 4.55 -6.79
N ARG A 109 -4.72 3.95 -7.84
CA ARG A 109 -4.42 4.65 -9.11
C ARG A 109 -5.68 5.28 -9.67
N LYS A 110 -6.76 4.51 -9.77
CA LYS A 110 -8.06 4.98 -10.27
C LYS A 110 -8.61 6.13 -9.41
N ALA A 111 -8.53 6.04 -8.09
CA ALA A 111 -8.94 7.13 -7.19
C ALA A 111 -8.17 8.44 -7.46
N VAL A 112 -6.88 8.35 -7.79
CA VAL A 112 -6.07 9.53 -8.16
C VAL A 112 -6.46 10.07 -9.53
N GLU A 113 -6.67 9.20 -10.51
CA GLU A 113 -7.11 9.56 -11.87
C GLU A 113 -8.48 10.25 -11.85
N ASP A 114 -9.40 9.78 -11.01
CA ASP A 114 -10.74 10.36 -10.82
C ASP A 114 -10.73 11.62 -9.91
N GLY A 115 -9.56 12.05 -9.43
CA GLY A 115 -9.38 13.30 -8.68
C GLY A 115 -9.76 13.24 -7.19
N VAL A 116 -10.17 12.09 -6.67
CA VAL A 116 -10.55 11.88 -5.26
C VAL A 116 -9.40 11.42 -4.37
N GLY A 117 -8.32 10.95 -4.95
CA GLY A 117 -7.07 10.59 -4.27
C GLY A 117 -5.91 11.52 -4.65
N PRO A 118 -4.72 11.31 -4.07
CA PRO A 118 -4.48 10.60 -2.84
C PRO A 118 -4.97 11.39 -1.62
N MET A 119 -4.95 10.78 -0.42
CA MET A 119 -5.34 11.46 0.81
C MET A 119 -4.50 12.72 1.08
N PRO A 120 -5.05 13.72 1.80
CA PRO A 120 -4.34 14.99 2.06
C PRO A 120 -2.95 14.80 2.66
N THR A 121 -2.80 13.89 3.62
CA THR A 121 -1.50 13.57 4.25
C THR A 121 -0.49 13.00 3.25
N GLN A 122 -0.94 12.20 2.31
CA GLN A 122 -0.07 11.63 1.27
C GLN A 122 0.32 12.67 0.22
N LYS A 123 -0.55 13.66 -0.05
CA LYS A 123 -0.21 14.80 -0.92
C LYS A 123 0.97 15.58 -0.34
N VAL A 124 0.98 15.81 0.98
CA VAL A 124 2.10 16.49 1.67
C VAL A 124 3.40 15.68 1.53
N ILE A 125 3.35 14.37 1.76
CA ILE A 125 4.51 13.48 1.61
C ILE A 125 5.01 13.49 0.16
N SER A 126 4.10 13.36 -0.81
CA SER A 126 4.44 13.37 -2.24
C SER A 126 5.09 14.68 -2.66
N GLN A 127 4.56 15.81 -2.19
CA GLN A 127 5.14 17.12 -2.44
C GLN A 127 6.53 17.26 -1.80
N SER A 128 6.70 16.75 -0.59
CA SER A 128 7.99 16.72 0.09
C SER A 128 9.02 15.88 -0.68
N MET A 129 8.62 14.72 -1.16
CA MET A 129 9.46 13.88 -2.01
C MET A 129 9.90 14.59 -3.30
N LYS A 130 8.96 15.26 -3.98
CA LYS A 130 9.26 16.03 -5.20
C LYS A 130 10.24 17.18 -4.94
N SER A 131 10.04 17.94 -3.84
CA SER A 131 10.81 19.14 -3.55
C SER A 131 12.17 18.85 -2.90
N TYR A 132 12.23 17.87 -2.01
CA TYR A 132 13.40 17.62 -1.15
C TYR A 132 14.02 16.24 -1.35
N ASN A 133 13.40 15.33 -2.11
CA ASN A 133 13.69 13.90 -2.14
C ASN A 133 13.72 13.30 -0.70
N ASN A 134 12.79 13.74 0.13
CA ASN A 134 12.68 13.35 1.53
C ASN A 134 11.20 13.43 1.96
N PRO A 135 10.59 12.34 2.48
CA PRO A 135 9.20 12.35 2.91
C PRO A 135 8.92 13.27 4.12
N TYR A 136 9.95 13.58 4.90
CA TYR A 136 9.85 14.33 6.15
C TYR A 136 10.13 15.83 6.02
N GLN A 137 9.99 16.40 4.84
CA GLN A 137 10.17 17.83 4.57
C GLN A 137 11.56 18.39 4.92
N GLY A 138 12.52 17.53 5.19
CA GLY A 138 13.89 17.94 5.51
C GLY A 138 14.69 18.32 4.27
N PRO A 139 15.27 19.53 4.19
CA PRO A 139 16.09 19.94 3.07
C PRO A 139 17.34 19.05 2.92
N ARG A 140 17.82 18.90 1.69
CA ARG A 140 18.99 18.03 1.38
C ARG A 140 20.23 18.38 2.23
N ARG A 141 20.41 19.65 2.57
CA ARG A 141 21.57 20.12 3.35
C ARG A 141 21.67 19.52 4.76
N VAL A 142 20.53 19.10 5.35
CA VAL A 142 20.51 18.54 6.71
C VAL A 142 20.75 17.03 6.74
N ARG A 143 20.84 16.37 5.59
CA ARG A 143 21.04 14.90 5.52
C ARG A 143 22.32 14.44 6.20
N THR A 144 23.33 15.30 6.26
CA THR A 144 24.62 14.99 6.89
C THR A 144 24.75 15.49 8.31
N ASP A 145 23.71 16.11 8.88
CA ASP A 145 23.77 16.71 10.21
C ASP A 145 24.05 15.69 11.32
N TRP A 146 23.61 14.46 11.14
CA TRP A 146 23.93 13.35 12.04
C TRP A 146 25.43 13.09 12.18
N THR A 147 26.28 13.58 11.25
CA THR A 147 27.73 13.43 11.30
C THR A 147 28.41 14.47 12.18
N ARG A 148 27.69 15.54 12.60
CA ARG A 148 28.26 16.64 13.42
C ARG A 148 28.92 16.17 14.71
N PRO A 149 28.35 15.21 15.49
CA PRO A 149 28.99 14.71 16.71
C PRO A 149 30.38 14.08 16.43
N PHE A 150 30.50 13.32 15.30
CA PHE A 150 31.76 12.67 14.93
C PHE A 150 32.83 13.68 14.54
N LYS A 151 32.46 14.76 13.86
CA LYS A 151 33.39 15.88 13.56
C LYS A 151 33.87 16.56 14.83
N LYS A 152 32.97 16.83 15.79
CA LYS A 152 33.31 17.41 17.11
C LYS A 152 34.25 16.49 17.88
N ALA A 153 34.05 15.18 17.83
CA ALA A 153 34.89 14.19 18.50
C ALA A 153 36.24 13.93 17.79
N LYS A 154 36.57 14.70 16.75
CA LYS A 154 37.78 14.52 15.91
C LYS A 154 37.87 13.11 15.28
N LYS A 155 36.74 12.42 15.11
CA LYS A 155 36.60 11.12 14.44
C LYS A 155 35.68 11.26 13.22
N PRO A 156 36.07 12.00 12.18
CA PRO A 156 35.19 12.22 11.03
C PRO A 156 34.91 10.92 10.29
N ILE A 157 33.66 10.75 9.85
CA ILE A 157 33.27 9.64 9.00
C ILE A 157 33.90 9.86 7.64
N LYS A 158 34.71 8.91 7.21
CA LYS A 158 35.39 8.96 5.91
C LYS A 158 34.39 8.69 4.78
N ASN A 159 34.66 9.28 3.62
CA ASN A 159 33.90 9.04 2.37
C ASN A 159 32.40 9.39 2.42
N ILE A 160 31.96 10.15 3.40
CA ILE A 160 30.62 10.69 3.38
C ILE A 160 30.48 11.64 2.17
N MET A 161 29.41 11.54 1.43
CA MET A 161 29.17 12.30 0.19
C MET A 161 30.16 12.00 -0.95
N LYS A 162 30.90 10.89 -0.89
CA LYS A 162 31.74 10.47 -2.01
C LYS A 162 30.82 10.12 -3.20
N GLN A 163 31.01 10.82 -4.31
CA GLN A 163 30.47 10.43 -5.61
C GLN A 163 31.26 9.20 -6.09
N ASP A 164 30.86 8.40 -6.93
CA ASP A 164 31.58 7.25 -7.48
C ASP A 164 32.04 6.18 -6.47
N ALA A 165 31.32 6.03 -5.38
CA ALA A 165 31.57 4.93 -4.46
C ALA A 165 31.10 3.60 -5.08
N PRO A 166 31.91 2.53 -5.05
CA PRO A 166 31.53 1.22 -5.63
C PRO A 166 30.37 0.56 -4.85
N ILE A 167 30.17 0.96 -3.60
CA ILE A 167 29.06 0.51 -2.75
C ILE A 167 28.43 1.76 -2.12
N LEU A 168 27.11 1.91 -2.30
CA LEU A 168 26.32 2.94 -1.64
C LEU A 168 25.52 2.28 -0.53
N PHE A 169 25.61 2.83 0.68
CA PHE A 169 24.74 2.51 1.80
C PHE A 169 23.65 3.58 1.87
N TYR A 170 22.38 3.16 1.83
CA TYR A 170 21.22 4.01 2.03
C TYR A 170 20.70 3.91 3.46
#